data_c5515100409d33b4d00a51c73dbf5a46
#
_entry.id   c5515100409d33b4d00a51c73dbf5a46
#
_cell.length_a   1.000
_cell.length_b   1.000
_cell.length_c   1.000
_cell.angle_alpha   90.00
_cell.angle_beta   90.00
_cell.angle_gamma   90.00
#
_symmetry.space_group_name_H-M   'P 1'
#
loop_
_entity.id
_entity.type
_entity.pdbx_description
1 polymer ?
#
loop_
_entity_poly.entity_id
_entity_poly.type
_entity_poly.pdbx_seq_one_letter_code
_entity_poly.pdbx_strand_id
1 'polypeptide(L)'
;MTRIKALLLAAALALAGCTTHPPHPEAFAFGILGDTPYSANETAHFLEMIHDINVEPLAFVVHVGDMKAGSNSPCTDALYEERRAQFERFKAPFHFVPGDNDWVDCRRPTNGSMDPLERLEKLRSVYYGTGGPFAPTAKRIEGDRQPGYPENLRWTRSGVVFVTVNVQGSNDNVGFGAAGDAEQEKRRHANLDWISRAIRDVRYEPGLRGLAVIFHANPWEASRQDVYKPYLIMLHNGAVGLGKPVLFIHGDTHHQRVDHPFKDPNGDTVRNLTRMETFGSPWVGWVKVYVDPDDPDLFSFEPRLR
;
A
#
# COMPACT_ATOMS: atom_id res chain seq x y z
N MET A 1 -30.25 -62.71 45.68
CA MET A 1 -31.10 -61.71 45.03
C MET A 1 -30.34 -60.41 45.01
N THR A 2 -29.56 -60.12 43.94
CA THR A 2 -28.61 -59.03 43.85
C THR A 2 -29.21 -58.05 42.83
N ARG A 3 -29.51 -56.84 43.29
CA ARG A 3 -30.06 -55.77 42.42
C ARG A 3 -28.88 -54.99 41.81
N ILE A 4 -28.75 -55.05 40.47
CA ILE A 4 -27.81 -54.25 39.67
C ILE A 4 -28.46 -52.87 39.45
N LYS A 5 -27.81 -51.82 39.94
CA LYS A 5 -28.16 -50.42 39.63
C LYS A 5 -27.42 -50.03 38.37
N ALA A 6 -28.17 -49.76 37.30
CA ALA A 6 -27.64 -49.17 36.08
C ALA A 6 -27.43 -47.66 36.29
N LEU A 7 -26.21 -47.17 36.15
CA LEU A 7 -25.89 -45.74 36.10
C LEU A 7 -26.00 -45.29 34.62
N LEU A 8 -26.94 -44.44 34.34
CA LEU A 8 -27.06 -43.71 33.05
C LEU A 8 -26.14 -42.46 33.14
N LEU A 9 -25.03 -42.49 32.40
CA LEU A 9 -24.12 -41.36 32.24
C LEU A 9 -24.67 -40.53 31.05
N ALA A 10 -25.29 -39.42 31.33
CA ALA A 10 -25.68 -38.44 30.28
C ALA A 10 -24.47 -37.61 29.89
N ALA A 11 -23.89 -37.86 28.70
CA ALA A 11 -22.87 -37.01 28.10
C ALA A 11 -23.55 -35.79 27.46
N ALA A 12 -23.39 -34.63 28.10
CA ALA A 12 -23.77 -33.34 27.50
C ALA A 12 -22.69 -32.96 26.48
N LEU A 13 -22.97 -33.10 25.17
CA LEU A 13 -22.16 -32.49 24.13
C LEU A 13 -22.40 -30.95 24.18
N ALA A 14 -21.38 -30.25 24.67
CA ALA A 14 -21.31 -28.81 24.49
C ALA A 14 -20.99 -28.51 23.00
N LEU A 15 -22.01 -28.19 22.22
CA LEU A 15 -21.84 -27.59 20.90
C LEU A 15 -21.28 -26.18 21.13
N ALA A 16 -19.97 -26.02 21.00
CA ALA A 16 -19.32 -24.73 20.84
C ALA A 16 -19.76 -24.18 19.48
N GLY A 17 -20.92 -23.53 19.44
CA GLY A 17 -21.35 -22.77 18.29
C GLY A 17 -20.39 -21.59 18.11
N CYS A 18 -19.64 -21.56 17.02
CA CYS A 18 -19.01 -20.33 16.55
C CYS A 18 -20.12 -19.31 16.34
N THR A 19 -20.32 -18.42 17.31
CA THR A 19 -21.18 -17.26 17.12
C THR A 19 -20.44 -16.31 16.17
N THR A 20 -20.72 -16.43 14.88
CA THR A 20 -20.32 -15.41 13.91
C THR A 20 -21.12 -14.16 14.25
N HIS A 21 -20.51 -13.21 14.95
CA HIS A 21 -21.07 -11.88 15.09
C HIS A 21 -21.21 -11.29 13.68
N PRO A 22 -22.31 -10.60 13.36
CA PRO A 22 -22.37 -9.87 12.10
C PRO A 22 -21.22 -8.86 12.08
N PRO A 23 -20.57 -8.66 10.91
CA PRO A 23 -19.45 -7.70 10.82
C PRO A 23 -19.92 -6.32 11.27
N HIS A 24 -19.01 -5.57 11.92
CA HIS A 24 -19.27 -4.19 12.31
C HIS A 24 -19.80 -3.38 11.10
N PRO A 25 -20.83 -2.54 11.25
CA PRO A 25 -21.45 -1.83 10.12
C PRO A 25 -20.48 -0.90 9.35
N GLU A 26 -19.38 -0.51 9.98
CA GLU A 26 -18.30 0.26 9.36
C GLU A 26 -17.15 -0.62 8.83
N ALA A 27 -17.21 -1.95 8.97
CA ALA A 27 -16.20 -2.83 8.42
C ALA A 27 -16.19 -2.76 6.89
N PHE A 28 -15.00 -2.84 6.30
CA PHE A 28 -14.83 -2.81 4.85
C PHE A 28 -13.56 -3.55 4.43
N ALA A 29 -13.40 -3.76 3.12
CA ALA A 29 -12.17 -4.28 2.55
C ALA A 29 -11.65 -3.35 1.45
N PHE A 30 -10.32 -3.38 1.23
CA PHE A 30 -9.67 -2.70 0.13
C PHE A 30 -8.62 -3.60 -0.53
N GLY A 31 -8.23 -3.28 -1.78
CA GLY A 31 -7.26 -4.05 -2.54
C GLY A 31 -5.91 -3.36 -2.61
N ILE A 32 -4.82 -4.13 -2.46
CA ILE A 32 -3.44 -3.66 -2.65
C ILE A 32 -2.75 -4.56 -3.67
N LEU A 33 -2.09 -3.94 -4.65
CA LEU A 33 -1.25 -4.58 -5.64
C LEU A 33 -0.09 -3.66 -6.01
N GLY A 34 0.94 -4.20 -6.67
CA GLY A 34 2.10 -3.43 -7.15
C GLY A 34 3.03 -4.32 -7.97
N ASP A 35 4.12 -3.74 -8.47
CA ASP A 35 5.23 -4.46 -9.10
C ASP A 35 4.77 -5.38 -10.26
N THR A 36 3.76 -4.93 -11.03
CA THR A 36 3.15 -5.67 -12.15
C THR A 36 2.36 -4.69 -13.05
N PRO A 37 2.22 -4.97 -14.39
CA PRO A 37 2.80 -6.09 -15.15
C PRO A 37 4.18 -5.73 -15.74
N TYR A 38 5.13 -6.68 -15.75
CA TYR A 38 6.50 -6.48 -16.27
C TYR A 38 6.73 -7.09 -17.66
N SER A 39 5.80 -7.89 -18.15
CA SER A 39 5.87 -8.53 -19.45
C SER A 39 4.49 -8.59 -20.14
N ALA A 40 4.48 -8.97 -21.43
CA ALA A 40 3.22 -9.16 -22.14
C ALA A 40 2.36 -10.29 -21.55
N ASN A 41 3.02 -11.36 -21.05
CA ASN A 41 2.32 -12.45 -20.38
C ASN A 41 1.69 -11.97 -19.07
N GLU A 42 2.44 -11.22 -18.25
CA GLU A 42 1.91 -10.64 -17.02
C GLU A 42 0.81 -9.62 -17.29
N THR A 43 0.86 -8.90 -18.43
CA THR A 43 -0.22 -7.97 -18.81
C THR A 43 -1.55 -8.71 -18.99
N ALA A 44 -1.54 -9.91 -19.57
CA ALA A 44 -2.75 -10.73 -19.70
C ALA A 44 -3.29 -11.13 -18.31
N HIS A 45 -2.43 -11.65 -17.43
CA HIS A 45 -2.81 -12.01 -16.07
C HIS A 45 -3.24 -10.81 -15.25
N PHE A 46 -2.62 -9.65 -15.44
CA PHE A 46 -3.01 -8.40 -14.78
C PHE A 46 -4.43 -7.96 -15.14
N LEU A 47 -4.80 -8.08 -16.42
CA LEU A 47 -6.16 -7.76 -16.87
C LEU A 47 -7.21 -8.73 -16.29
N GLU A 48 -6.85 -10.00 -16.17
CA GLU A 48 -7.70 -11.00 -15.53
C GLU A 48 -7.79 -10.73 -14.01
N MET A 49 -6.67 -10.36 -13.35
CA MET A 49 -6.68 -9.97 -11.94
C MET A 49 -7.56 -8.74 -11.69
N ILE A 50 -7.56 -7.75 -12.59
CA ILE A 50 -8.50 -6.63 -12.51
C ILE A 50 -9.96 -7.12 -12.56
N HIS A 51 -10.25 -8.13 -13.41
CA HIS A 51 -11.59 -8.71 -13.45
C HIS A 51 -11.98 -9.34 -12.11
N ASP A 52 -11.07 -10.11 -11.50
CA ASP A 52 -11.29 -10.76 -10.20
C ASP A 52 -11.47 -9.72 -9.07
N ILE A 53 -10.65 -8.67 -9.07
CA ILE A 53 -10.79 -7.55 -8.13
C ILE A 53 -12.15 -6.85 -8.29
N ASN A 54 -12.64 -6.71 -9.52
CA ASN A 54 -13.87 -5.99 -9.84
C ASN A 54 -15.16 -6.71 -9.42
N VAL A 55 -15.11 -7.98 -9.02
CA VAL A 55 -16.25 -8.71 -8.46
C VAL A 55 -16.27 -8.69 -6.94
N GLU A 56 -15.19 -8.21 -6.32
CA GLU A 56 -15.09 -8.06 -4.87
C GLU A 56 -15.72 -6.73 -4.40
N PRO A 57 -16.39 -6.71 -3.24
CA PRO A 57 -16.96 -5.49 -2.67
C PRO A 57 -15.87 -4.64 -1.99
N LEU A 58 -14.96 -4.05 -2.77
CA LEU A 58 -13.87 -3.25 -2.26
C LEU A 58 -14.25 -1.77 -2.15
N ALA A 59 -13.84 -1.16 -1.06
CA ALA A 59 -14.01 0.27 -0.84
C ALA A 59 -13.11 1.11 -1.77
N PHE A 60 -11.91 0.63 -2.06
CA PHE A 60 -10.93 1.20 -2.97
C PHE A 60 -9.84 0.20 -3.31
N VAL A 61 -9.00 0.54 -4.27
CA VAL A 61 -7.80 -0.21 -4.67
C VAL A 61 -6.62 0.75 -4.75
N VAL A 62 -5.44 0.31 -4.26
CA VAL A 62 -4.18 1.06 -4.39
C VAL A 62 -3.14 0.19 -5.10
N HIS A 63 -2.52 0.73 -6.13
CA HIS A 63 -1.32 0.18 -6.76
C HIS A 63 -0.09 0.88 -6.16
N VAL A 64 0.79 0.11 -5.54
CA VAL A 64 1.93 0.65 -4.79
C VAL A 64 3.20 0.86 -5.61
N GLY A 65 3.04 1.05 -6.91
CA GLY A 65 4.16 1.39 -7.79
C GLY A 65 4.65 0.25 -8.67
N ASP A 66 5.60 0.60 -9.54
CA ASP A 66 6.20 -0.29 -10.49
C ASP A 66 5.20 -0.94 -11.46
N MET A 67 4.57 -0.11 -12.28
CA MET A 67 3.67 -0.55 -13.34
C MET A 67 4.38 -1.13 -14.56
N LYS A 68 5.70 -1.22 -14.52
CA LYS A 68 6.58 -1.72 -15.59
C LYS A 68 7.89 -2.25 -15.02
N ALA A 69 8.58 -3.10 -15.78
CA ALA A 69 9.88 -3.64 -15.39
C ALA A 69 10.96 -2.56 -15.25
N GLY A 70 11.90 -2.78 -14.33
CA GLY A 70 13.06 -1.91 -14.09
C GLY A 70 14.14 -1.93 -15.16
N SER A 71 14.01 -2.80 -16.16
CA SER A 71 14.92 -2.89 -17.32
C SER A 71 14.18 -3.39 -18.55
N ASN A 72 14.71 -3.05 -19.75
CA ASN A 72 14.15 -3.43 -21.05
C ASN A 72 12.66 -3.03 -21.22
N SER A 73 12.25 -1.97 -20.55
CA SER A 73 10.91 -1.41 -20.59
C SER A 73 10.99 0.12 -20.64
N PRO A 74 11.16 0.71 -21.84
CA PRO A 74 11.30 2.15 -22.01
C PRO A 74 10.12 2.93 -21.44
N CYS A 75 10.41 4.03 -20.75
CA CYS A 75 9.43 4.89 -20.11
C CYS A 75 8.74 5.83 -21.12
N THR A 76 8.17 5.27 -22.18
CA THR A 76 7.52 6.08 -23.22
C THR A 76 6.18 6.65 -22.76
N ASP A 77 5.76 7.75 -23.38
CA ASP A 77 4.44 8.31 -23.17
C ASP A 77 3.34 7.29 -23.53
N ALA A 78 3.55 6.50 -24.58
CA ALA A 78 2.61 5.46 -24.99
C ALA A 78 2.43 4.38 -23.90
N LEU A 79 3.52 3.98 -23.21
CA LEU A 79 3.43 3.05 -22.10
C LEU A 79 2.61 3.62 -20.94
N TYR A 80 2.84 4.89 -20.58
CA TYR A 80 2.06 5.52 -19.51
C TYR A 80 0.57 5.59 -19.84
N GLU A 81 0.23 5.92 -21.08
CA GLU A 81 -1.16 5.93 -21.53
C GLU A 81 -1.77 4.51 -21.57
N GLU A 82 -1.01 3.50 -21.97
CA GLU A 82 -1.45 2.10 -21.93
C GLU A 82 -1.77 1.66 -20.50
N ARG A 83 -0.86 1.88 -19.55
CA ARG A 83 -1.08 1.54 -18.14
C ARG A 83 -2.24 2.30 -17.53
N ARG A 84 -2.37 3.57 -17.90
CA ARG A 84 -3.54 4.38 -17.57
C ARG A 84 -4.85 3.71 -17.99
N ALA A 85 -4.93 3.31 -19.26
CA ALA A 85 -6.12 2.65 -19.80
C ALA A 85 -6.43 1.31 -19.11
N GLN A 86 -5.40 0.61 -18.62
CA GLN A 86 -5.58 -0.60 -17.82
C GLN A 86 -6.12 -0.27 -16.42
N PHE A 87 -5.58 0.74 -15.75
CA PHE A 87 -6.04 1.17 -14.43
C PHE A 87 -7.49 1.72 -14.44
N GLU A 88 -7.93 2.32 -15.55
CA GLU A 88 -9.32 2.75 -15.71
C GLU A 88 -10.35 1.60 -15.70
N ARG A 89 -9.89 0.34 -15.83
CA ARG A 89 -10.77 -0.83 -15.76
C ARG A 89 -11.17 -1.20 -14.33
N PHE A 90 -10.50 -0.71 -13.31
CA PHE A 90 -10.96 -0.88 -11.92
C PHE A 90 -12.32 -0.22 -11.73
N LYS A 91 -13.27 -0.95 -11.12
CA LYS A 91 -14.60 -0.42 -10.77
C LYS A 91 -14.59 0.37 -9.47
N ALA A 92 -13.84 -0.12 -8.49
CA ALA A 92 -13.65 0.57 -7.21
C ALA A 92 -12.82 1.85 -7.41
N PRO A 93 -12.96 2.86 -6.52
CA PRO A 93 -12.04 4.00 -6.47
C PRO A 93 -10.59 3.54 -6.44
N PHE A 94 -9.74 4.17 -7.26
CA PHE A 94 -8.37 3.73 -7.48
C PHE A 94 -7.37 4.84 -7.20
N HIS A 95 -6.21 4.48 -6.62
CA HIS A 95 -5.06 5.36 -6.48
C HIS A 95 -3.78 4.62 -6.89
N PHE A 96 -2.90 5.34 -7.59
CA PHE A 96 -1.57 4.89 -7.98
C PHE A 96 -0.53 5.61 -7.12
N VAL A 97 0.41 4.88 -6.53
CA VAL A 97 1.61 5.40 -5.87
C VAL A 97 2.78 5.08 -6.80
N PRO A 98 3.63 6.05 -7.21
CA PRO A 98 4.71 5.75 -8.12
C PRO A 98 5.78 4.83 -7.53
N GLY A 99 6.34 3.91 -8.34
CA GLY A 99 7.54 3.15 -8.06
C GLY A 99 8.78 3.72 -8.74
N ASP A 100 9.96 3.18 -8.47
CA ASP A 100 11.22 3.68 -9.08
C ASP A 100 11.31 3.31 -10.56
N ASN A 101 10.78 2.16 -10.97
CA ASN A 101 10.73 1.78 -12.38
C ASN A 101 9.87 2.75 -13.20
N ASP A 102 8.95 3.46 -12.56
CA ASP A 102 7.98 4.32 -13.23
C ASP A 102 8.58 5.67 -13.65
N TRP A 103 9.70 6.10 -13.01
CA TRP A 103 10.34 7.37 -13.34
C TRP A 103 11.84 7.43 -13.01
N VAL A 104 12.30 7.00 -11.83
CA VAL A 104 13.72 7.05 -11.43
C VAL A 104 14.59 6.24 -12.37
N ASP A 105 14.17 5.02 -12.67
CA ASP A 105 14.91 4.07 -13.47
C ASP A 105 14.79 4.30 -14.99
N CYS A 106 14.03 5.29 -15.40
CA CYS A 106 13.95 5.75 -16.80
C CYS A 106 15.30 6.26 -17.33
N ARG A 107 16.24 6.66 -16.43
CA ARG A 107 17.60 7.04 -16.77
C ARG A 107 18.45 5.89 -17.34
N ARG A 108 18.05 4.63 -17.05
CA ARG A 108 18.81 3.46 -17.52
C ARG A 108 18.78 3.35 -19.05
N PRO A 109 19.91 2.99 -19.71
CA PRO A 109 19.92 2.83 -21.18
C PRO A 109 18.85 1.87 -21.70
N THR A 110 18.60 0.79 -20.97
CA THR A 110 17.56 -0.20 -21.32
C THR A 110 16.13 0.33 -21.17
N ASN A 111 15.96 1.48 -20.51
CA ASN A 111 14.67 2.12 -20.29
C ASN A 111 14.50 3.43 -21.08
N GLY A 112 15.42 3.72 -22.01
CA GLY A 112 15.34 4.84 -22.94
C GLY A 112 16.24 6.02 -22.58
N SER A 113 17.07 5.97 -21.53
CA SER A 113 17.97 7.05 -21.11
C SER A 113 17.25 8.39 -20.93
N MET A 114 16.03 8.36 -20.37
CA MET A 114 15.19 9.54 -20.18
C MET A 114 15.52 10.23 -18.86
N ASP A 115 15.30 11.56 -18.80
CA ASP A 115 15.47 12.34 -17.56
C ASP A 115 14.40 11.93 -16.52
N PRO A 116 14.78 11.45 -15.33
CA PRO A 116 13.84 11.07 -14.29
C PRO A 116 12.88 12.18 -13.87
N LEU A 117 13.36 13.43 -13.80
CA LEU A 117 12.52 14.55 -13.34
C LEU A 117 11.48 14.93 -14.41
N GLU A 118 11.85 14.86 -15.68
CA GLU A 118 10.91 15.03 -16.77
C GLU A 118 9.87 13.89 -16.77
N ARG A 119 10.31 12.65 -16.54
CA ARG A 119 9.39 11.51 -16.45
C ARG A 119 8.44 11.60 -15.24
N LEU A 120 8.91 12.10 -14.10
CA LEU A 120 8.05 12.37 -12.94
C LEU A 120 6.96 13.40 -13.28
N GLU A 121 7.32 14.50 -13.95
CA GLU A 121 6.33 15.51 -14.37
C GLU A 121 5.35 14.93 -15.40
N LYS A 122 5.83 14.11 -16.35
CA LYS A 122 4.94 13.42 -17.28
C LYS A 122 3.99 12.47 -16.56
N LEU A 123 4.51 11.65 -15.64
CA LEU A 123 3.72 10.75 -14.80
C LEU A 123 2.65 11.53 -14.05
N ARG A 124 3.02 12.67 -13.42
CA ARG A 124 2.08 13.54 -12.72
C ARG A 124 0.98 14.06 -13.63
N SER A 125 1.33 14.45 -14.84
CA SER A 125 0.34 14.95 -15.83
C SER A 125 -0.65 13.85 -16.25
N VAL A 126 -0.17 12.62 -16.42
CA VAL A 126 -0.99 11.47 -16.86
C VAL A 126 -1.91 10.96 -15.75
N TYR A 127 -1.39 10.81 -14.54
CA TYR A 127 -2.11 10.11 -13.47
C TYR A 127 -2.79 11.03 -12.45
N TYR A 128 -2.32 12.28 -12.27
CA TYR A 128 -2.81 13.17 -11.22
C TYR A 128 -3.29 14.53 -11.72
N GLY A 129 -3.09 14.85 -13.00
CA GLY A 129 -3.50 16.12 -13.59
C GLY A 129 -5.00 16.34 -13.59
N THR A 130 -5.43 17.61 -13.69
CA THR A 130 -6.84 18.03 -13.69
C THR A 130 -7.61 17.66 -14.95
N GLY A 131 -6.98 17.14 -15.96
CA GLY A 131 -7.60 16.65 -17.21
C GLY A 131 -7.22 15.20 -17.49
N GLY A 132 -6.50 14.55 -16.55
CA GLY A 132 -6.08 13.17 -16.72
C GLY A 132 -7.24 12.19 -16.55
N PRO A 133 -7.00 10.92 -16.80
CA PRO A 133 -7.99 9.83 -16.79
C PRO A 133 -8.60 9.57 -15.44
N PHE A 134 -7.90 9.98 -14.41
CA PHE A 134 -8.43 10.13 -13.08
C PHE A 134 -9.04 11.53 -12.88
N ALA A 135 -9.25 12.33 -13.94
CA ALA A 135 -10.13 13.51 -13.91
C ALA A 135 -11.53 13.10 -13.46
N PRO A 136 -12.33 13.98 -12.85
CA PRO A 136 -13.41 13.68 -11.91
C PRO A 136 -14.47 12.75 -12.47
N THR A 137 -14.13 11.50 -12.53
CA THR A 137 -15.06 10.39 -12.67
C THR A 137 -15.21 9.77 -11.28
N ALA A 138 -16.29 9.08 -11.04
CA ALA A 138 -16.62 8.39 -9.78
C ALA A 138 -15.57 7.37 -9.28
N LYS A 139 -14.37 7.34 -9.88
CA LYS A 139 -13.32 6.34 -9.66
C LYS A 139 -12.09 6.85 -8.92
N ARG A 140 -12.09 8.07 -8.41
CA ARG A 140 -10.99 8.54 -7.53
C ARG A 140 -11.31 8.27 -6.07
N ILE A 141 -10.29 7.93 -5.30
CA ILE A 141 -10.40 8.05 -3.85
C ILE A 141 -10.49 9.55 -3.53
N GLU A 142 -11.58 9.94 -2.86
CA GLU A 142 -11.74 11.30 -2.37
C GLU A 142 -10.82 11.53 -1.17
N GLY A 143 -10.12 12.65 -1.14
CA GLY A 143 -9.18 12.98 -0.08
C GLY A 143 -8.35 14.22 -0.41
N ASP A 144 -7.51 14.61 0.54
CA ASP A 144 -6.62 15.75 0.44
C ASP A 144 -5.35 15.37 -0.30
N ARG A 145 -5.00 16.13 -1.35
CA ARG A 145 -3.71 16.02 -2.03
C ARG A 145 -2.73 17.02 -1.46
N GLN A 146 -1.48 16.59 -1.32
CA GLN A 146 -0.44 17.49 -0.82
C GLN A 146 -0.09 18.53 -1.89
N PRO A 147 -0.14 19.84 -1.57
CA PRO A 147 0.26 20.89 -2.51
C PRO A 147 1.69 20.68 -3.06
N GLY A 148 1.84 20.68 -4.39
CA GLY A 148 3.12 20.43 -5.08
C GLY A 148 3.50 18.95 -5.24
N TYR A 149 2.78 18.01 -4.62
CA TYR A 149 2.99 16.58 -4.72
C TYR A 149 1.65 15.86 -4.96
N PRO A 150 1.09 15.93 -6.18
CA PRO A 150 -0.27 15.46 -6.46
C PRO A 150 -0.43 13.94 -6.33
N GLU A 151 0.66 13.20 -6.32
CA GLU A 151 0.71 11.76 -6.04
C GLU A 151 0.50 11.43 -4.55
N ASN A 152 0.75 12.37 -3.65
CA ASN A 152 0.53 12.18 -2.22
C ASN A 152 -0.94 12.46 -1.88
N LEU A 153 -1.61 11.46 -1.31
CA LEU A 153 -3.02 11.51 -0.98
C LEU A 153 -3.24 11.16 0.49
N ARG A 154 -4.21 11.81 1.13
CA ARG A 154 -4.67 11.48 2.48
C ARG A 154 -6.20 11.44 2.51
N TRP A 155 -6.75 10.37 3.10
CA TRP A 155 -8.20 10.24 3.30
C TRP A 155 -8.49 9.48 4.57
N THR A 156 -9.73 9.54 5.02
CA THR A 156 -10.21 8.81 6.20
C THR A 156 -11.40 7.93 5.82
N ARG A 157 -11.41 6.69 6.31
CA ARG A 157 -12.56 5.81 6.19
C ARG A 157 -12.71 4.98 7.47
N SER A 158 -13.92 4.94 8.03
CA SER A 158 -14.25 4.16 9.24
C SER A 158 -13.27 4.37 10.40
N GLY A 159 -12.79 5.60 10.57
CA GLY A 159 -11.83 5.97 11.62
C GLY A 159 -10.37 5.61 11.32
N VAL A 160 -10.06 5.04 10.16
CA VAL A 160 -8.67 4.81 9.72
C VAL A 160 -8.23 5.95 8.81
N VAL A 161 -7.11 6.59 9.13
CA VAL A 161 -6.44 7.55 8.26
C VAL A 161 -5.48 6.80 7.34
N PHE A 162 -5.65 6.99 6.04
CA PHE A 162 -4.75 6.49 5.00
C PHE A 162 -3.90 7.65 4.48
N VAL A 163 -2.61 7.41 4.29
CA VAL A 163 -1.68 8.39 3.71
C VAL A 163 -0.75 7.71 2.73
N THR A 164 -0.70 8.21 1.50
CA THR A 164 0.26 7.79 0.49
C THR A 164 1.33 8.85 0.32
N VAL A 165 2.58 8.42 0.09
CA VAL A 165 3.71 9.30 -0.23
C VAL A 165 4.61 8.68 -1.29
N ASN A 166 5.21 9.53 -2.11
CA ASN A 166 6.15 9.13 -3.15
C ASN A 166 7.53 8.88 -2.52
N VAL A 167 7.83 7.62 -2.16
CA VAL A 167 9.14 7.15 -1.67
C VAL A 167 9.52 5.92 -2.48
N GLN A 168 10.65 6.00 -3.19
CA GLN A 168 11.02 5.09 -4.26
C GLN A 168 12.05 4.05 -3.83
N GLY A 169 12.09 2.91 -4.50
CA GLY A 169 13.27 2.08 -4.65
C GLY A 169 14.44 2.87 -5.25
N SER A 170 15.45 2.20 -5.78
CA SER A 170 16.60 2.87 -6.43
C SER A 170 17.15 4.08 -5.65
N ASN A 171 17.36 3.90 -4.30
CA ASN A 171 17.84 4.91 -3.38
C ASN A 171 16.99 6.22 -3.33
N ASP A 172 15.71 6.12 -3.57
CA ASP A 172 14.81 7.27 -3.58
C ASP A 172 15.27 8.43 -4.47
N ASN A 173 15.92 8.12 -5.61
CA ASN A 173 16.55 9.06 -6.56
C ASN A 173 17.86 9.73 -6.06
N VAL A 174 18.44 9.29 -4.95
CA VAL A 174 19.71 9.84 -4.42
C VAL A 174 20.92 9.25 -5.13
N GLY A 175 21.90 10.11 -5.45
CA GLY A 175 23.19 9.70 -6.03
C GLY A 175 23.20 9.64 -7.55
N PHE A 176 22.19 10.19 -8.21
CA PHE A 176 22.08 10.22 -9.67
C PHE A 176 22.22 11.64 -10.25
N GLY A 177 22.83 12.53 -9.48
CA GLY A 177 23.16 13.89 -9.87
C GLY A 177 22.50 14.95 -8.98
N ALA A 178 23.08 16.15 -8.97
CA ALA A 178 22.67 17.22 -8.06
C ALA A 178 21.20 17.62 -8.17
N ALA A 179 20.59 17.54 -9.37
CA ALA A 179 19.18 17.84 -9.56
C ALA A 179 18.27 16.79 -8.92
N GLY A 180 18.62 15.49 -9.05
CA GLY A 180 17.92 14.39 -8.41
C GLY A 180 18.04 14.45 -6.88
N ASP A 181 19.23 14.71 -6.36
CA ASP A 181 19.47 14.84 -4.93
C ASP A 181 18.66 16.00 -4.32
N ALA A 182 18.60 17.14 -5.02
CA ALA A 182 17.84 18.31 -4.59
C ALA A 182 16.31 18.09 -4.65
N GLU A 183 15.82 17.36 -5.66
CA GLU A 183 14.42 16.95 -5.75
C GLU A 183 14.07 16.04 -4.59
N GLN A 184 14.85 14.99 -4.38
CA GLN A 184 14.65 14.02 -3.31
C GLN A 184 14.60 14.67 -1.93
N GLU A 185 15.53 15.59 -1.65
CA GLU A 185 15.56 16.29 -0.36
C GLU A 185 14.26 17.06 -0.11
N LYS A 186 13.77 17.81 -1.12
CA LYS A 186 12.49 18.55 -1.04
C LYS A 186 11.31 17.60 -0.85
N ARG A 187 11.25 16.54 -1.64
CA ARG A 187 10.17 15.54 -1.58
C ARG A 187 10.19 14.81 -0.24
N ARG A 188 11.36 14.43 0.27
CA ARG A 188 11.50 13.79 1.59
C ARG A 188 10.95 14.68 2.71
N HIS A 189 11.25 15.96 2.72
CA HIS A 189 10.71 16.89 3.72
C HIS A 189 9.18 17.01 3.61
N ALA A 190 8.65 17.10 2.40
CA ALA A 190 7.21 17.16 2.16
C ALA A 190 6.52 15.87 2.60
N ASN A 191 7.06 14.70 2.25
CA ASN A 191 6.54 13.40 2.64
C ASN A 191 6.50 13.22 4.16
N LEU A 192 7.59 13.56 4.85
CA LEU A 192 7.67 13.46 6.32
C LEU A 192 6.66 14.41 6.99
N ASP A 193 6.51 15.63 6.51
CA ASP A 193 5.47 16.56 7.00
C ASP A 193 4.06 15.97 6.78
N TRP A 194 3.79 15.37 5.61
CA TRP A 194 2.50 14.79 5.28
C TRP A 194 2.13 13.61 6.20
N ILE A 195 3.08 12.68 6.42
CA ILE A 195 2.90 11.57 7.37
C ILE A 195 2.74 12.09 8.80
N SER A 196 3.55 13.08 9.21
CA SER A 196 3.47 13.69 10.55
C SER A 196 2.10 14.28 10.86
N ARG A 197 1.47 14.94 9.87
CA ARG A 197 0.09 15.45 10.00
C ARG A 197 -0.90 14.31 10.21
N ALA A 198 -0.79 13.22 9.45
CA ALA A 198 -1.67 12.06 9.63
C ALA A 198 -1.51 11.43 11.02
N ILE A 199 -0.27 11.28 11.51
CA ILE A 199 0.01 10.79 12.88
C ILE A 199 -0.63 11.71 13.92
N ARG A 200 -0.51 13.04 13.74
CA ARG A 200 -1.10 14.02 14.66
C ARG A 200 -2.62 13.93 14.68
N ASP A 201 -3.25 13.82 13.51
CA ASP A 201 -4.70 13.71 13.41
C ASP A 201 -5.19 12.46 14.16
N VAL A 202 -4.58 11.28 13.90
CA VAL A 202 -4.92 10.02 14.60
C VAL A 202 -4.71 10.12 16.12
N ARG A 203 -3.73 10.91 16.55
CA ARG A 203 -3.45 11.11 17.99
C ARG A 203 -4.53 11.93 18.69
N TYR A 204 -4.98 13.01 18.07
CA TYR A 204 -5.76 14.05 18.74
C TYR A 204 -7.23 14.10 18.31
N GLU A 205 -7.59 13.58 17.16
CA GLU A 205 -8.99 13.58 16.72
C GLU A 205 -9.77 12.40 17.33
N PRO A 206 -10.88 12.68 18.05
CA PRO A 206 -11.77 11.65 18.56
C PRO A 206 -12.33 10.78 17.42
N GLY A 207 -12.44 9.48 17.64
CA GLY A 207 -13.01 8.54 16.68
C GLY A 207 -12.01 8.00 15.63
N LEU A 208 -10.79 8.54 15.54
CA LEU A 208 -9.75 7.93 14.72
C LEU A 208 -9.12 6.73 15.45
N ARG A 209 -9.03 5.60 14.76
CA ARG A 209 -8.72 4.28 15.34
C ARG A 209 -7.36 3.74 14.92
N GLY A 210 -6.88 4.13 13.74
CA GLY A 210 -5.63 3.61 13.18
C GLY A 210 -5.09 4.44 12.04
N LEU A 211 -3.90 4.08 11.59
CA LEU A 211 -3.17 4.73 10.51
C LEU A 211 -2.68 3.69 9.50
N ALA A 212 -2.84 3.96 8.20
CA ALA A 212 -2.18 3.22 7.14
C ALA A 212 -1.25 4.16 6.36
N VAL A 213 0.05 3.84 6.32
CA VAL A 213 1.06 4.57 5.54
C VAL A 213 1.48 3.71 4.36
N ILE A 214 1.42 4.26 3.16
CA ILE A 214 1.62 3.54 1.91
C ILE A 214 2.67 4.26 1.08
N PHE A 215 3.76 3.55 0.72
CA PHE A 215 4.73 3.99 -0.26
C PHE A 215 5.42 2.79 -0.92
N HIS A 216 6.14 3.00 -2.01
CA HIS A 216 6.66 1.91 -2.84
C HIS A 216 7.82 1.15 -2.20
N ALA A 217 8.87 1.87 -1.77
CA ALA A 217 10.16 1.29 -1.39
C ALA A 217 10.10 0.27 -0.24
N ASN A 218 10.95 -0.75 -0.29
CA ASN A 218 11.28 -1.59 0.86
C ASN A 218 12.53 -1.04 1.59
N PRO A 219 12.39 -0.32 2.71
CA PRO A 219 13.51 0.32 3.39
C PRO A 219 14.53 -0.65 3.98
N TRP A 220 14.16 -1.90 4.23
CA TRP A 220 15.05 -2.91 4.85
C TRP A 220 15.97 -3.59 3.85
N GLU A 221 15.57 -3.70 2.60
CA GLU A 221 16.31 -4.37 1.53
C GLU A 221 17.00 -3.39 0.56
N ALA A 222 16.85 -2.10 0.80
CA ALA A 222 17.50 -1.06 0.02
C ALA A 222 19.03 -1.07 0.19
N SER A 223 19.77 -0.81 -0.90
CA SER A 223 21.24 -0.71 -0.88
C SER A 223 21.74 0.49 -0.05
N ARG A 224 20.98 1.58 -0.01
CA ARG A 224 21.21 2.80 0.76
C ARG A 224 20.14 2.97 1.84
N GLN A 225 20.18 2.14 2.89
CA GLN A 225 19.19 2.20 3.99
C GLN A 225 19.20 3.56 4.73
N ASP A 226 20.32 4.27 4.70
CA ASP A 226 20.45 5.61 5.29
C ASP A 226 19.43 6.62 4.72
N VAL A 227 19.08 6.48 3.43
CA VAL A 227 18.10 7.33 2.74
C VAL A 227 16.70 7.16 3.34
N TYR A 228 16.35 5.94 3.73
CA TYR A 228 15.00 5.60 4.24
C TYR A 228 14.88 5.70 5.75
N LYS A 229 16.00 5.82 6.46
CA LYS A 229 16.02 5.89 7.94
C LYS A 229 15.07 6.95 8.53
N PRO A 230 14.91 8.17 7.96
CA PRO A 230 13.94 9.14 8.48
C PRO A 230 12.50 8.64 8.47
N TYR A 231 12.10 7.88 7.44
CA TYR A 231 10.76 7.28 7.34
C TYR A 231 10.56 6.18 8.37
N LEU A 232 11.56 5.28 8.52
CA LEU A 232 11.50 4.21 9.53
C LEU A 232 11.40 4.77 10.96
N ILE A 233 12.18 5.82 11.27
CA ILE A 233 12.10 6.50 12.57
C ILE A 233 10.70 7.11 12.78
N MET A 234 10.14 7.74 11.75
CA MET A 234 8.81 8.35 11.84
C MET A 234 7.72 7.31 12.05
N LEU A 235 7.75 6.20 11.31
CA LEU A 235 6.79 5.10 11.46
C LEU A 235 6.87 4.47 12.86
N HIS A 236 8.09 4.16 13.31
CA HIS A 236 8.33 3.60 14.63
C HIS A 236 7.82 4.52 15.75
N ASN A 237 8.29 5.77 15.78
CA ASN A 237 7.93 6.73 16.83
C ASN A 237 6.44 7.09 16.75
N GLY A 238 5.88 7.14 15.55
CA GLY A 238 4.45 7.32 15.32
C GLY A 238 3.65 6.19 15.97
N ALA A 239 3.96 4.94 15.66
CA ALA A 239 3.27 3.78 16.18
C ALA A 239 3.36 3.69 17.72
N VAL A 240 4.57 3.79 18.27
CA VAL A 240 4.80 3.78 19.73
C VAL A 240 4.02 4.93 20.41
N GLY A 241 4.07 6.13 19.83
CA GLY A 241 3.39 7.29 20.41
C GLY A 241 1.87 7.28 20.25
N LEU A 242 1.32 6.56 19.27
CA LEU A 242 -0.13 6.43 19.08
C LEU A 242 -0.74 5.38 20.00
N GLY A 243 -0.06 4.25 20.21
CA GLY A 243 -0.64 3.08 20.86
C GLY A 243 -1.84 2.47 20.13
N LYS A 244 -2.11 2.91 18.89
CA LYS A 244 -3.19 2.44 18.02
C LYS A 244 -2.58 1.63 16.87
N PRO A 245 -3.34 0.73 16.20
CA PRO A 245 -2.84 -0.01 15.04
C PRO A 245 -2.31 0.91 13.94
N VAL A 246 -1.10 0.60 13.46
CA VAL A 246 -0.44 1.24 12.32
C VAL A 246 -0.10 0.17 11.30
N LEU A 247 -0.52 0.37 10.07
CA LEU A 247 -0.21 -0.50 8.94
C LEU A 247 0.75 0.24 7.99
N PHE A 248 1.91 -0.35 7.73
CA PHE A 248 2.82 0.09 6.68
C PHE A 248 2.70 -0.83 5.48
N ILE A 249 2.39 -0.27 4.31
CA ILE A 249 2.19 -1.01 3.05
C ILE A 249 3.25 -0.58 2.04
N HIS A 250 3.90 -1.58 1.39
CA HIS A 250 4.88 -1.32 0.35
C HIS A 250 4.94 -2.45 -0.71
N GLY A 251 5.74 -2.24 -1.76
CA GLY A 251 6.13 -3.20 -2.80
C GLY A 251 7.64 -3.35 -2.90
N ASP A 252 8.21 -3.14 -4.09
CA ASP A 252 9.62 -2.99 -4.46
C ASP A 252 10.41 -4.32 -4.53
N THR A 253 10.27 -5.21 -3.55
CA THR A 253 11.08 -6.44 -3.48
C THR A 253 10.33 -7.73 -3.83
N HIS A 254 9.05 -7.62 -4.17
CA HIS A 254 8.20 -8.71 -4.69
C HIS A 254 7.98 -9.90 -3.73
N HIS A 255 8.23 -9.72 -2.44
CA HIS A 255 8.09 -10.77 -1.43
C HIS A 255 6.83 -10.55 -0.60
N GLN A 256 5.69 -11.08 -1.06
CA GLN A 256 4.46 -10.95 -0.31
C GLN A 256 4.63 -11.50 1.11
N ARG A 257 4.41 -10.63 2.10
CA ARG A 257 4.51 -10.96 3.53
C ARG A 257 3.72 -10.00 4.40
N VAL A 258 3.38 -10.47 5.60
CA VAL A 258 2.82 -9.67 6.69
C VAL A 258 3.61 -9.99 7.94
N ASP A 259 4.25 -9.00 8.55
CA ASP A 259 5.08 -9.18 9.74
C ASP A 259 5.20 -7.90 10.59
N HIS A 260 6.00 -7.98 11.67
CA HIS A 260 6.29 -6.89 12.60
C HIS A 260 7.81 -6.66 12.69
N PRO A 261 8.44 -6.01 11.69
CA PRO A 261 9.90 -5.90 11.63
C PRO A 261 10.49 -4.86 12.60
N PHE A 262 9.66 -4.02 13.20
CA PHE A 262 10.12 -2.96 14.09
C PHE A 262 10.36 -3.47 15.51
N LYS A 263 11.46 -2.99 16.11
CA LYS A 263 11.83 -3.28 17.50
C LYS A 263 11.92 -1.97 18.29
N ASP A 264 11.53 -2.03 19.54
CA ASP A 264 11.74 -0.94 20.49
C ASP A 264 13.21 -0.88 21.00
N PRO A 265 13.62 0.11 21.80
CA PRO A 265 14.97 0.19 22.34
C PRO A 265 15.39 -0.99 23.22
N ASN A 266 14.46 -1.77 23.75
CA ASN A 266 14.72 -2.98 24.56
C ASN A 266 14.87 -4.24 23.68
N GLY A 267 14.59 -4.13 22.37
CA GLY A 267 14.56 -5.24 21.43
C GLY A 267 13.22 -5.96 21.31
N ASP A 268 12.20 -5.49 22.00
CA ASP A 268 10.85 -6.04 21.93
C ASP A 268 10.14 -5.62 20.63
N THR A 269 9.29 -6.47 20.11
CA THR A 269 8.54 -6.20 18.88
C THR A 269 7.48 -5.12 19.11
N VAL A 270 7.47 -4.09 18.26
CA VAL A 270 6.42 -3.07 18.21
C VAL A 270 5.18 -3.68 17.54
N ARG A 271 4.32 -4.32 18.33
CA ARG A 271 3.22 -5.16 17.84
C ARG A 271 2.10 -4.38 17.14
N ASN A 272 1.90 -3.13 17.50
CA ASN A 272 0.90 -2.27 16.86
C ASN A 272 1.38 -1.64 15.54
N LEU A 273 2.56 -2.02 15.04
CA LEU A 273 3.06 -1.62 13.72
C LEU A 273 3.26 -2.87 12.85
N THR A 274 2.30 -3.12 11.97
CA THR A 274 2.33 -4.20 10.99
C THR A 274 2.90 -3.70 9.68
N ARG A 275 3.84 -4.46 9.07
CA ARG A 275 4.25 -4.29 7.68
C ARG A 275 3.50 -5.28 6.80
N MET A 276 3.03 -4.81 5.64
CA MET A 276 2.51 -5.64 4.57
C MET A 276 3.23 -5.28 3.26
N GLU A 277 3.90 -6.26 2.67
CA GLU A 277 4.45 -6.20 1.33
C GLU A 277 3.55 -6.95 0.36
N THR A 278 3.29 -6.36 -0.81
CA THR A 278 2.45 -6.99 -1.84
C THR A 278 3.23 -7.98 -2.70
N PHE A 279 2.52 -8.70 -3.57
CA PHE A 279 3.15 -9.49 -4.63
C PHE A 279 3.85 -8.58 -5.65
N GLY A 280 4.75 -9.15 -6.43
CA GLY A 280 5.35 -8.52 -7.59
C GLY A 280 5.84 -9.57 -8.58
N SER A 281 6.21 -9.12 -9.78
CA SER A 281 6.70 -9.97 -10.87
C SER A 281 7.71 -11.03 -10.40
N PRO A 282 7.63 -12.30 -10.84
CA PRO A 282 6.68 -12.80 -11.84
C PRO A 282 5.31 -13.22 -11.29
N TRP A 283 5.07 -12.99 -10.00
CA TRP A 283 3.86 -13.42 -9.31
C TRP A 283 2.78 -12.32 -9.39
N VAL A 284 1.86 -12.47 -10.37
CA VAL A 284 0.73 -11.56 -10.49
C VAL A 284 -0.29 -11.87 -9.40
N GLY A 285 -0.39 -10.99 -8.41
CA GLY A 285 -1.26 -11.20 -7.26
C GLY A 285 -1.62 -9.87 -6.59
N TRP A 286 -2.54 -9.94 -5.66
CA TRP A 286 -2.99 -8.80 -4.86
C TRP A 286 -3.33 -9.24 -3.43
N VAL A 287 -3.42 -8.30 -2.53
CA VAL A 287 -3.81 -8.57 -1.14
C VAL A 287 -5.13 -7.86 -0.87
N LYS A 288 -6.13 -8.62 -0.43
CA LYS A 288 -7.35 -8.07 0.13
C LYS A 288 -7.10 -7.78 1.61
N VAL A 289 -7.20 -6.52 1.98
CA VAL A 289 -7.04 -6.07 3.35
C VAL A 289 -8.42 -5.77 3.92
N TYR A 290 -8.74 -6.40 5.03
CA TYR A 290 -9.97 -6.13 5.76
C TYR A 290 -9.69 -5.13 6.88
N VAL A 291 -10.63 -4.25 7.12
CA VAL A 291 -10.67 -3.33 8.25
C VAL A 291 -11.91 -3.63 9.06
N ASP A 292 -11.71 -4.10 10.28
CA ASP A 292 -12.79 -4.38 11.22
C ASP A 292 -12.60 -3.56 12.49
N PRO A 293 -13.46 -2.57 12.75
CA PRO A 293 -13.38 -1.76 13.96
C PRO A 293 -13.56 -2.51 15.28
N ASP A 294 -14.11 -3.73 15.25
CA ASP A 294 -14.28 -4.59 16.43
C ASP A 294 -13.04 -5.47 16.70
N ASP A 295 -12.13 -5.59 15.71
CA ASP A 295 -10.87 -6.31 15.87
C ASP A 295 -9.83 -5.38 16.53
N PRO A 296 -9.22 -5.76 17.68
CA PRO A 296 -8.16 -4.97 18.31
C PRO A 296 -6.93 -4.76 17.41
N ASP A 297 -6.65 -5.66 16.48
CA ASP A 297 -5.57 -5.52 15.50
C ASP A 297 -6.02 -4.67 14.28
N LEU A 298 -7.31 -4.41 14.13
CA LEU A 298 -7.96 -3.57 13.11
C LEU A 298 -7.81 -4.08 11.67
N PHE A 299 -6.67 -4.69 11.31
CA PHE A 299 -6.33 -5.10 9.96
C PHE A 299 -6.13 -6.61 9.88
N SER A 300 -6.76 -7.24 8.88
CA SER A 300 -6.46 -8.62 8.51
C SER A 300 -6.27 -8.76 7.00
N PHE A 301 -5.61 -9.82 6.55
CA PHE A 301 -5.03 -9.89 5.21
C PHE A 301 -5.37 -11.22 4.54
N GLU A 302 -5.77 -11.14 3.28
CA GLU A 302 -6.02 -12.29 2.42
C GLU A 302 -5.20 -12.14 1.13
N PRO A 303 -4.00 -12.77 1.05
CA PRO A 303 -3.21 -12.80 -0.18
C PRO A 303 -3.92 -13.62 -1.25
N ARG A 304 -3.97 -13.12 -2.47
CA ARG A 304 -4.58 -13.76 -3.63
C ARG A 304 -3.59 -13.78 -4.80
N LEU A 305 -3.02 -14.93 -5.05
CA LEU A 305 -2.13 -15.19 -6.17
C LEU A 305 -2.95 -15.73 -7.35
N ARG A 306 -2.55 -15.34 -8.56
CA ARG A 306 -3.14 -15.85 -9.80
C ARG A 306 -2.15 -16.67 -10.62
#